data_cb7bf7c18db00b9d134c72fcfb6105f7
#
_entry.id   cb7bf7c18db00b9d134c72fcfb6105f7
#
_cell.length_a   1.000
_cell.length_b   1.000
_cell.length_c   1.000
_cell.angle_alpha   90.00
_cell.angle_beta   90.00
_cell.angle_gamma   90.00
#
_symmetry.space_group_name_H-M   'P 1'
#
loop_
_entity.id
_entity.type
_entity.pdbx_description
1 polymer ?
#
loop_
_entity_poly.entity_id
_entity_poly.type
_entity_poly.pdbx_seq_one_letter_code
_entity_poly.pdbx_strand_id
1 'polypeptide(L)'
;MEKKIDIYKHQKKKLKIENPKKVSVIIPNYNYEKYIIERIDSVLMQTYPIYEIVILDDCSPDNSVKVINKKIDEIKKEHPEIKVQFIINEKNSGGCVFKQWKKGFNASTGDYIWIAEADDSAENDFVENLIKPFDDPEVVLSYCESARIDGENNLIREKSDDLYDMCRTGEWNKSYIWPGEKEIKEHLSVTNTILNVSSVMWKKQDYTEILEKAGEFKVAGDWYIYFNILKNGKISWCNKPLNYYRKHGSSVCTDVKAEIEFNEICRIQDEISKTYELTKEIKDKQELRRSFMYPLLPKKDNGKKKIAWVIPHPGKGSGGHRTIIQNVNALIRAGYDCDLYFEEDGVSTSEIVRQKINDWYEKCDAGVYVGFDLKQEYDLMFATGWQTVEFVRKLPAKKKAYFIQDFEPWFFPMGDQYLITENSYRYGFLPVTIGKWLAHKMQAEFNTPAEYFSFGADLNVYKPLPKVKKENAICFVYQPEKPRRCDYIGLKALKILKAMKPDVQIYLYGSSMPATFEFECKNLNIIPIKECNELYNKCKVGICMSASNPSRIPFEMMAAGLPVVELYRENNIYDLPDGGVLLSEPTPEAIASSIVY
;
A
#
# COMPACT_ATOMS: atom_id res chain seq x y z
N MET A 1 -4.40 -26.15 11.86
CA MET A 1 -5.15 -25.97 13.13
C MET A 1 -4.82 -24.56 13.60
N GLU A 2 -5.83 -23.71 13.69
CA GLU A 2 -5.68 -22.35 14.22
C GLU A 2 -5.27 -22.45 15.69
N LYS A 3 -4.20 -21.74 16.06
CA LYS A 3 -3.67 -21.74 17.43
C LYS A 3 -4.56 -20.82 18.28
N LYS A 4 -5.32 -21.39 19.19
CA LYS A 4 -6.15 -20.62 20.14
C LYS A 4 -5.34 -20.28 21.38
N ILE A 5 -5.37 -19.03 21.78
CA ILE A 5 -4.75 -18.54 23.01
C ILE A 5 -5.68 -18.84 24.18
N ASP A 6 -5.14 -19.47 25.22
CA ASP A 6 -5.86 -19.77 26.45
C ASP A 6 -4.97 -19.37 27.64
N ILE A 7 -5.26 -18.21 28.22
CA ILE A 7 -4.49 -17.64 29.33
C ILE A 7 -4.50 -18.52 30.58
N TYR A 8 -5.53 -19.40 30.71
CA TYR A 8 -5.67 -20.27 31.88
C TYR A 8 -4.82 -21.55 31.80
N LYS A 9 -4.29 -21.90 30.61
CA LYS A 9 -3.62 -23.18 30.35
C LYS A 9 -2.21 -23.33 30.97
N HIS A 10 -1.50 -22.22 31.20
CA HIS A 10 -0.10 -22.23 31.60
C HIS A 10 0.13 -21.36 32.84
N GLN A 11 -0.62 -21.63 33.92
CA GLN A 11 -0.43 -20.91 35.17
C GLN A 11 0.99 -21.14 35.71
N LYS A 12 1.78 -20.09 35.74
CA LYS A 12 3.12 -20.06 36.34
C LYS A 12 3.01 -19.81 37.85
N LYS A 13 3.98 -20.33 38.62
CA LYS A 13 4.01 -20.13 40.07
C LYS A 13 4.31 -18.66 40.41
N LYS A 14 3.53 -18.07 41.31
CA LYS A 14 3.77 -16.73 41.83
C LYS A 14 5.14 -16.61 42.49
N LEU A 15 5.82 -15.52 42.22
CA LEU A 15 7.12 -15.22 42.82
C LEU A 15 6.94 -14.73 44.26
N LYS A 16 7.80 -15.22 45.13
CA LYS A 16 7.95 -14.67 46.49
C LYS A 16 9.07 -13.65 46.49
N ILE A 17 8.71 -12.36 46.50
CA ILE A 17 9.66 -11.24 46.45
C ILE A 17 9.55 -10.45 47.76
N GLU A 18 10.67 -10.30 48.46
CA GLU A 18 10.75 -9.36 49.58
C GLU A 18 10.76 -7.93 49.05
N ASN A 19 9.83 -7.09 49.52
CA ASN A 19 9.68 -5.70 49.11
C ASN A 19 9.52 -5.51 47.58
N PRO A 20 8.46 -6.06 46.96
CA PRO A 20 8.25 -5.90 45.54
C PRO A 20 7.99 -4.43 45.18
N LYS A 21 8.47 -4.00 44.02
CA LYS A 21 8.07 -2.71 43.41
C LYS A 21 6.56 -2.65 43.27
N LYS A 22 5.94 -1.55 43.68
CA LYS A 22 4.49 -1.41 43.71
C LYS A 22 3.94 -1.10 42.31
N VAL A 23 3.27 -2.07 41.69
CA VAL A 23 2.65 -1.95 40.37
C VAL A 23 1.16 -1.69 40.53
N SER A 24 0.69 -0.57 40.01
CA SER A 24 -0.75 -0.25 39.87
C SER A 24 -1.20 -0.62 38.47
N VAL A 25 -2.25 -1.46 38.37
CA VAL A 25 -2.87 -1.81 37.11
C VAL A 25 -4.16 -1.00 36.95
N ILE A 26 -4.25 -0.24 35.88
CA ILE A 26 -5.41 0.58 35.53
C ILE A 26 -6.16 -0.12 34.41
N ILE A 27 -7.43 -0.45 34.60
CA ILE A 27 -8.27 -1.15 33.62
C ILE A 27 -9.43 -0.21 33.23
N PRO A 28 -9.30 0.55 32.13
CA PRO A 28 -10.41 1.31 31.59
C PRO A 28 -11.39 0.36 30.88
N ASN A 29 -12.68 0.55 31.11
CA ASN A 29 -13.76 -0.27 30.52
C ASN A 29 -14.87 0.62 29.98
N TYR A 30 -15.36 0.26 28.78
CA TYR A 30 -16.61 0.77 28.24
C TYR A 30 -17.22 -0.26 27.28
N ASN A 31 -18.36 -0.86 27.67
CA ASN A 31 -19.11 -1.82 26.84
C ASN A 31 -18.30 -3.10 26.46
N TYR A 32 -17.46 -3.60 27.39
CA TYR A 32 -16.64 -4.80 27.21
C TYR A 32 -16.99 -5.93 28.20
N GLU A 33 -18.30 -6.13 28.50
CA GLU A 33 -18.78 -7.23 29.33
C GLU A 33 -18.17 -8.59 28.93
N LYS A 34 -17.99 -8.81 27.61
CA LYS A 34 -17.46 -10.06 27.05
C LYS A 34 -15.99 -10.32 27.43
N TYR A 35 -15.18 -9.30 27.60
CA TYR A 35 -13.72 -9.44 27.71
C TYR A 35 -13.16 -9.05 29.08
N ILE A 36 -13.85 -8.18 29.82
CA ILE A 36 -13.32 -7.56 31.04
C ILE A 36 -12.92 -8.61 32.11
N ILE A 37 -13.62 -9.73 32.22
CA ILE A 37 -13.28 -10.78 33.20
C ILE A 37 -11.98 -11.47 32.82
N GLU A 38 -11.77 -11.81 31.54
CA GLU A 38 -10.52 -12.36 31.05
C GLU A 38 -9.34 -11.40 31.30
N ARG A 39 -9.53 -10.10 31.10
CA ARG A 39 -8.51 -9.09 31.41
C ARG A 39 -8.18 -9.08 32.90
N ILE A 40 -9.17 -9.03 33.80
CA ILE A 40 -8.93 -9.04 35.24
C ILE A 40 -8.21 -10.33 35.66
N ASP A 41 -8.61 -11.48 35.13
CA ASP A 41 -7.96 -12.76 35.40
C ASP A 41 -6.51 -12.77 34.93
N SER A 42 -6.20 -12.22 33.77
CA SER A 42 -4.81 -12.12 33.26
C SER A 42 -3.92 -11.26 34.16
N VAL A 43 -4.49 -10.28 34.85
CA VAL A 43 -3.80 -9.47 35.87
C VAL A 43 -3.60 -10.26 37.16
N LEU A 44 -4.63 -10.96 37.64
CA LEU A 44 -4.55 -11.77 38.87
C LEU A 44 -3.60 -12.95 38.75
N MET A 45 -3.42 -13.50 37.55
CA MET A 45 -2.51 -14.61 37.27
C MET A 45 -1.05 -14.18 37.08
N GLN A 46 -0.71 -12.90 37.18
CA GLN A 46 0.68 -12.45 37.06
C GLN A 46 1.59 -13.14 38.08
N THR A 47 2.76 -13.59 37.64
CA THR A 47 3.80 -14.18 38.50
C THR A 47 4.37 -13.18 39.50
N TYR A 48 4.46 -11.91 39.07
CA TYR A 48 4.90 -10.80 39.91
C TYR A 48 3.74 -10.28 40.78
N PRO A 49 3.94 -9.94 42.05
CA PRO A 49 2.88 -9.43 42.94
C PRO A 49 2.32 -8.10 42.44
N ILE A 50 1.00 -8.05 42.22
CA ILE A 50 0.27 -6.82 41.91
C ILE A 50 -0.08 -6.09 43.19
N TYR A 51 0.22 -4.79 43.26
CA TYR A 51 -0.01 -3.96 44.41
C TYR A 51 -1.46 -3.47 44.51
N GLU A 52 -1.99 -2.96 43.37
CA GLU A 52 -3.39 -2.52 43.29
C GLU A 52 -3.95 -2.66 41.88
N ILE A 53 -5.27 -2.74 41.81
CA ILE A 53 -6.05 -2.71 40.56
C ILE A 53 -7.05 -1.56 40.64
N VAL A 54 -7.02 -0.64 39.69
CA VAL A 54 -7.95 0.46 39.55
C VAL A 54 -8.80 0.21 38.31
N ILE A 55 -10.05 -0.19 38.49
CA ILE A 55 -10.99 -0.44 37.41
C ILE A 55 -11.82 0.83 37.20
N LEU A 56 -11.98 1.24 35.95
CA LEU A 56 -12.77 2.41 35.57
C LEU A 56 -13.86 1.97 34.60
N ASP A 57 -15.09 2.33 34.89
CA ASP A 57 -16.21 2.13 33.97
C ASP A 57 -16.75 3.49 33.48
N ASP A 58 -16.71 3.66 32.15
CA ASP A 58 -17.13 4.94 31.53
C ASP A 58 -18.62 4.98 31.20
N CYS A 59 -19.45 4.61 32.18
CA CYS A 59 -20.91 4.54 32.03
C CYS A 59 -21.35 3.53 30.97
N SER A 60 -20.89 2.29 31.12
CA SER A 60 -21.20 1.19 30.18
C SER A 60 -22.70 0.90 30.13
N PRO A 61 -23.29 0.75 28.93
CA PRO A 61 -24.71 0.39 28.78
C PRO A 61 -24.98 -1.12 28.91
N ASP A 62 -23.94 -1.97 28.88
CA ASP A 62 -24.01 -3.43 29.02
C ASP A 62 -23.97 -3.87 30.51
N ASN A 63 -23.77 -5.18 30.77
CA ASN A 63 -23.67 -5.68 32.14
C ASN A 63 -22.26 -5.57 32.76
N SER A 64 -21.32 -4.81 32.15
CA SER A 64 -19.93 -4.66 32.64
C SER A 64 -19.88 -4.34 34.13
N VAL A 65 -20.63 -3.37 34.61
CA VAL A 65 -20.65 -2.98 36.04
C VAL A 65 -21.04 -4.15 36.93
N LYS A 66 -22.02 -4.95 36.54
CA LYS A 66 -22.51 -6.09 37.33
C LYS A 66 -21.46 -7.22 37.40
N VAL A 67 -20.83 -7.56 36.28
CA VAL A 67 -19.82 -8.64 36.26
C VAL A 67 -18.55 -8.23 36.97
N ILE A 68 -18.13 -6.94 36.85
CA ILE A 68 -17.00 -6.39 37.57
C ILE A 68 -17.23 -6.43 39.10
N ASN A 69 -18.39 -5.98 39.58
CA ASN A 69 -18.70 -6.03 41.04
C ASN A 69 -18.59 -7.47 41.58
N LYS A 70 -19.18 -8.45 40.88
CA LYS A 70 -19.07 -9.87 41.26
C LYS A 70 -17.61 -10.30 41.33
N LYS A 71 -16.78 -9.94 40.35
CA LYS A 71 -15.37 -10.29 40.29
C LYS A 71 -14.58 -9.64 41.43
N ILE A 72 -14.90 -8.39 41.82
CA ILE A 72 -14.28 -7.71 42.95
C ILE A 72 -14.57 -8.43 44.27
N ASP A 73 -15.76 -8.95 44.45
CA ASP A 73 -16.12 -9.72 45.65
C ASP A 73 -15.33 -11.05 45.72
N GLU A 74 -15.07 -11.68 44.58
CA GLU A 74 -14.17 -12.85 44.48
C GLU A 74 -12.72 -12.46 44.84
N ILE A 75 -12.20 -11.37 44.26
CA ILE A 75 -10.83 -10.88 44.53
C ILE A 75 -10.63 -10.59 46.02
N LYS A 76 -11.55 -9.91 46.67
CA LYS A 76 -11.46 -9.61 48.10
C LYS A 76 -11.39 -10.86 49.00
N LYS A 77 -11.95 -11.99 48.56
CA LYS A 77 -11.89 -13.27 49.27
C LYS A 77 -10.61 -14.03 49.01
N GLU A 78 -10.19 -14.10 47.74
CA GLU A 78 -9.09 -14.96 47.29
C GLU A 78 -7.73 -14.25 47.29
N HIS A 79 -7.73 -12.90 47.15
CA HIS A 79 -6.56 -12.05 47.04
C HIS A 79 -6.66 -10.79 47.94
N PRO A 80 -6.84 -10.97 49.28
CA PRO A 80 -7.02 -9.84 50.20
C PRO A 80 -5.82 -8.89 50.27
N GLU A 81 -4.66 -9.30 49.77
CA GLU A 81 -3.44 -8.50 49.67
C GLU A 81 -3.49 -7.46 48.56
N ILE A 82 -4.38 -7.62 47.54
CA ILE A 82 -4.49 -6.71 46.41
C ILE A 82 -5.50 -5.62 46.72
N LYS A 83 -5.10 -4.36 46.65
CA LYS A 83 -6.03 -3.23 46.76
C LYS A 83 -6.83 -3.13 45.47
N VAL A 84 -8.18 -3.07 45.58
CA VAL A 84 -9.04 -2.91 44.41
C VAL A 84 -9.88 -1.67 44.56
N GLN A 85 -9.84 -0.78 43.57
CA GLN A 85 -10.72 0.39 43.46
C GLN A 85 -11.57 0.22 42.22
N PHE A 86 -12.86 0.52 42.33
CA PHE A 86 -13.79 0.54 41.19
C PHE A 86 -14.46 1.88 41.12
N ILE A 87 -14.26 2.58 40.01
CA ILE A 87 -14.76 3.96 39.81
C ILE A 87 -15.68 3.93 38.59
N ILE A 88 -16.94 4.29 38.81
CA ILE A 88 -17.97 4.34 37.78
C ILE A 88 -18.24 5.81 37.45
N ASN A 89 -18.23 6.14 36.15
CA ASN A 89 -18.59 7.48 35.72
C ASN A 89 -20.09 7.65 35.67
N GLU A 90 -20.59 8.80 36.11
CA GLU A 90 -22.01 9.17 36.01
C GLU A 90 -22.43 9.41 34.55
N LYS A 91 -21.51 9.83 33.71
CA LYS A 91 -21.69 10.09 32.28
C LYS A 91 -20.49 9.60 31.50
N ASN A 92 -20.73 9.11 30.28
CA ASN A 92 -19.66 8.73 29.35
C ASN A 92 -18.76 9.94 29.04
N SER A 93 -17.45 9.74 28.98
CA SER A 93 -16.43 10.78 28.75
C SER A 93 -16.37 11.30 27.31
N GLY A 94 -17.26 10.83 26.43
CA GLY A 94 -17.32 11.19 25.01
C GLY A 94 -16.33 10.43 24.14
N GLY A 95 -16.02 9.18 24.51
CA GLY A 95 -15.17 8.29 23.74
C GLY A 95 -13.67 8.66 23.77
N CYS A 96 -13.23 9.44 24.75
CA CYS A 96 -11.81 9.77 24.92
C CYS A 96 -11.18 8.89 26.01
N VAL A 97 -10.52 7.82 25.61
CA VAL A 97 -9.88 6.86 26.52
C VAL A 97 -8.79 7.52 27.38
N PHE A 98 -8.08 8.52 26.86
CA PHE A 98 -7.00 9.23 27.59
C PHE A 98 -7.50 9.96 28.84
N LYS A 99 -8.76 10.39 28.88
CA LYS A 99 -9.39 10.94 30.08
C LYS A 99 -9.57 9.87 31.16
N GLN A 100 -9.88 8.63 30.76
CA GLN A 100 -9.95 7.50 31.67
C GLN A 100 -8.56 7.15 32.21
N TRP A 101 -7.53 7.13 31.33
CA TRP A 101 -6.15 6.90 31.78
C TRP A 101 -5.71 7.94 32.81
N LYS A 102 -5.97 9.23 32.58
CA LYS A 102 -5.69 10.29 33.57
C LYS A 102 -6.40 10.04 34.88
N LYS A 103 -7.70 9.67 34.85
CA LYS A 103 -8.48 9.38 36.05
C LYS A 103 -7.90 8.21 36.84
N GLY A 104 -7.57 7.11 36.16
CA GLY A 104 -6.93 5.94 36.78
C GLY A 104 -5.53 6.24 37.30
N PHE A 105 -4.72 7.00 36.57
CA PHE A 105 -3.40 7.45 37.01
C PHE A 105 -3.48 8.26 38.30
N ASN A 106 -4.41 9.19 38.41
CA ASN A 106 -4.61 10.01 39.62
C ASN A 106 -5.10 9.18 40.82
N ALA A 107 -5.91 8.14 40.59
CA ALA A 107 -6.41 7.25 41.63
C ALA A 107 -5.37 6.23 42.09
N SER A 108 -4.36 5.91 41.26
CA SER A 108 -3.34 4.92 41.55
C SER A 108 -2.33 5.41 42.61
N THR A 109 -1.79 4.49 43.41
CA THR A 109 -0.86 4.79 44.52
C THR A 109 0.48 4.05 44.43
N GLY A 110 0.65 3.17 43.44
CA GLY A 110 1.91 2.46 43.19
C GLY A 110 2.95 3.33 42.48
N ASP A 111 4.16 2.82 42.41
CA ASP A 111 5.33 3.49 41.83
C ASP A 111 5.46 3.26 40.30
N TYR A 112 4.78 2.23 39.80
CA TYR A 112 4.78 1.83 38.39
C TYR A 112 3.34 1.64 37.92
N ILE A 113 3.08 2.05 36.70
CA ILE A 113 1.76 2.01 36.08
C ILE A 113 1.74 1.03 34.91
N TRP A 114 0.72 0.20 34.88
CA TRP A 114 0.34 -0.60 33.73
C TRP A 114 -1.11 -0.24 33.35
N ILE A 115 -1.33 0.34 32.17
CA ILE A 115 -2.68 0.50 31.62
C ILE A 115 -3.01 -0.76 30.85
N ALA A 116 -4.02 -1.47 31.26
CA ALA A 116 -4.44 -2.77 30.74
C ALA A 116 -5.86 -2.64 30.18
N GLU A 117 -5.96 -2.36 28.87
CA GLU A 117 -7.26 -2.20 28.18
C GLU A 117 -8.15 -3.43 28.37
N ALA A 118 -9.46 -3.20 28.56
CA ALA A 118 -10.43 -4.23 28.97
C ALA A 118 -10.62 -5.37 27.95
N ASP A 119 -10.33 -5.14 26.68
CA ASP A 119 -10.48 -6.09 25.58
C ASP A 119 -9.21 -6.90 25.25
N ASP A 120 -8.08 -6.57 25.86
CA ASP A 120 -6.81 -7.27 25.70
C ASP A 120 -6.58 -8.33 26.79
N SER A 121 -5.50 -9.11 26.67
CA SER A 121 -5.01 -10.00 27.74
C SER A 121 -3.48 -10.07 27.73
N ALA A 122 -2.87 -10.73 28.72
CA ALA A 122 -1.42 -10.80 28.86
C ALA A 122 -0.95 -12.17 29.34
N GLU A 123 0.31 -12.50 28.99
CA GLU A 123 1.04 -13.64 29.56
C GLU A 123 1.27 -13.47 31.06
N ASN A 124 1.32 -14.58 31.78
CA ASN A 124 1.43 -14.58 33.26
C ASN A 124 2.75 -13.96 33.76
N ASP A 125 3.79 -13.89 32.96
CA ASP A 125 5.08 -13.29 33.28
C ASP A 125 5.30 -11.91 32.63
N PHE A 126 4.25 -11.27 32.19
CA PHE A 126 4.31 -9.93 31.60
C PHE A 126 4.95 -8.93 32.58
N VAL A 127 4.38 -8.77 33.78
CA VAL A 127 4.91 -7.83 34.77
C VAL A 127 6.31 -8.23 35.22
N GLU A 128 6.60 -9.52 35.40
CA GLU A 128 7.94 -10.01 35.77
C GLU A 128 9.03 -9.57 34.76
N ASN A 129 8.71 -9.65 33.45
CA ASN A 129 9.68 -9.25 32.41
C ASN A 129 9.83 -7.74 32.30
N LEU A 130 8.73 -6.97 32.42
CA LEU A 130 8.74 -5.53 32.21
C LEU A 130 9.15 -4.71 33.42
N ILE A 131 9.10 -5.26 34.64
CA ILE A 131 9.49 -4.57 35.86
C ILE A 131 11.02 -4.60 36.09
N LYS A 132 11.72 -5.64 35.62
CA LYS A 132 13.17 -5.82 35.76
C LYS A 132 14.00 -4.64 35.22
N PRO A 133 13.71 -4.10 34.03
CA PRO A 133 14.45 -2.96 33.48
C PRO A 133 14.48 -1.73 34.39
N PHE A 134 13.48 -1.54 35.26
CA PHE A 134 13.42 -0.44 36.22
C PHE A 134 14.38 -0.62 37.41
N ASP A 135 15.25 -1.65 37.42
CA ASP A 135 16.42 -1.72 38.30
C ASP A 135 17.46 -0.67 37.89
N ASP A 136 17.51 -0.28 36.64
CA ASP A 136 18.15 0.95 36.18
C ASP A 136 17.21 2.13 36.50
N PRO A 137 17.59 3.06 37.41
CA PRO A 137 16.73 4.16 37.84
C PRO A 137 16.40 5.16 36.73
N GLU A 138 17.17 5.17 35.63
CA GLU A 138 16.94 6.02 34.48
C GLU A 138 15.88 5.44 33.50
N VAL A 139 15.50 4.16 33.63
CA VAL A 139 14.43 3.59 32.84
C VAL A 139 13.10 4.16 33.32
N VAL A 140 12.39 4.82 32.42
CA VAL A 140 11.08 5.46 32.67
C VAL A 140 9.92 4.73 32.00
N LEU A 141 10.19 3.93 30.95
CA LEU A 141 9.22 3.16 30.19
C LEU A 141 9.79 1.81 29.78
N SER A 142 9.01 0.75 29.94
CA SER A 142 9.35 -0.62 29.50
C SER A 142 8.14 -1.18 28.75
N TYR A 143 8.36 -1.80 27.58
CA TYR A 143 7.29 -2.36 26.77
C TYR A 143 7.73 -3.67 26.10
N CYS A 144 6.74 -4.45 25.61
CA CYS A 144 7.00 -5.74 24.97
C CYS A 144 6.32 -5.85 23.61
N GLU A 145 6.68 -6.91 22.88
CA GLU A 145 5.99 -7.33 21.67
C GLU A 145 4.56 -7.75 22.00
N SER A 146 3.64 -7.53 21.03
CA SER A 146 2.25 -7.94 21.11
C SER A 146 1.92 -8.96 20.04
N ALA A 147 1.30 -10.07 20.42
CA ALA A 147 0.63 -10.95 19.50
C ALA A 147 -0.79 -10.45 19.23
N ARG A 148 -1.30 -10.66 18.01
CA ARG A 148 -2.69 -10.30 17.66
C ARG A 148 -3.61 -11.49 17.76
N ILE A 149 -4.77 -11.30 18.38
CA ILE A 149 -5.84 -12.29 18.49
C ILE A 149 -7.16 -11.70 17.96
N ASP A 150 -8.07 -12.56 17.57
CA ASP A 150 -9.45 -12.18 17.24
C ASP A 150 -10.38 -12.16 18.46
N GLY A 151 -11.67 -11.84 18.25
CA GLY A 151 -12.68 -11.82 19.30
C GLY A 151 -12.97 -13.15 20.00
N GLU A 152 -12.42 -14.27 19.48
CA GLU A 152 -12.58 -15.63 20.01
C GLU A 152 -11.25 -16.25 20.49
N ASN A 153 -10.22 -15.42 20.66
CA ASN A 153 -8.86 -15.78 21.09
C ASN A 153 -8.06 -16.60 20.06
N ASN A 154 -8.45 -16.63 18.78
CA ASN A 154 -7.62 -17.26 17.77
C ASN A 154 -6.45 -16.35 17.44
N LEU A 155 -5.23 -16.94 17.36
CA LEU A 155 -4.03 -16.22 17.03
C LEU A 155 -4.05 -15.79 15.56
N ILE A 156 -4.08 -14.47 15.31
CA ILE A 156 -3.98 -13.90 13.97
C ILE A 156 -2.50 -13.77 13.57
N ARG A 157 -1.66 -13.26 14.49
CA ARG A 157 -0.21 -13.07 14.29
C ARG A 157 0.56 -13.18 15.60
N GLU A 158 1.76 -13.78 15.55
CA GLU A 158 2.65 -13.90 16.72
C GLU A 158 3.43 -12.62 17.03
N LYS A 159 3.57 -11.72 16.05
CA LYS A 159 4.29 -10.45 16.18
C LYS A 159 3.63 -9.36 15.35
N SER A 160 3.87 -8.11 15.72
CA SER A 160 3.31 -6.93 15.05
C SER A 160 4.19 -6.39 13.91
N ASP A 161 4.93 -7.25 13.20
CA ASP A 161 6.00 -6.90 12.26
C ASP A 161 5.57 -6.00 11.09
N ASP A 162 4.34 -6.14 10.61
CA ASP A 162 3.83 -5.52 9.39
C ASP A 162 3.47 -4.04 9.52
N LEU A 163 3.32 -3.53 10.75
CA LEU A 163 2.93 -2.13 10.96
C LEU A 163 4.11 -1.15 11.00
N TYR A 164 5.35 -1.64 11.02
CA TYR A 164 6.54 -0.84 11.30
C TYR A 164 7.67 -0.95 10.30
N ASP A 165 7.46 -1.62 9.17
CA ASP A 165 8.50 -1.83 8.14
C ASP A 165 9.18 -0.53 7.69
N MET A 166 8.49 0.62 7.86
CA MET A 166 9.07 1.94 7.58
C MET A 166 10.17 2.37 8.56
N CYS A 167 10.09 1.89 9.81
CA CYS A 167 11.00 2.31 10.88
C CYS A 167 11.90 1.17 11.36
N ARG A 168 11.51 -0.10 11.17
CA ARG A 168 12.24 -1.26 11.70
C ARG A 168 13.46 -1.59 10.85
N THR A 169 14.62 -1.36 11.43
CA THR A 169 15.95 -1.72 10.88
C THR A 169 16.51 -3.01 11.47
N GLY A 170 15.66 -3.92 12.01
CA GLY A 170 16.10 -5.18 12.66
C GLY A 170 16.46 -5.05 14.14
N GLU A 171 16.45 -3.86 14.71
CA GLU A 171 16.81 -3.61 16.12
C GLU A 171 15.80 -4.26 17.10
N TRP A 172 14.53 -4.36 16.72
CA TRP A 172 13.48 -5.03 17.51
C TRP A 172 13.60 -6.56 17.59
N ASN A 173 14.55 -7.15 16.86
CA ASN A 173 14.78 -8.60 16.93
C ASN A 173 15.43 -9.05 18.27
N LYS A 174 15.96 -8.11 19.05
CA LYS A 174 16.56 -8.38 20.38
C LYS A 174 16.03 -7.36 21.37
N SER A 175 15.89 -7.81 22.63
CA SER A 175 15.59 -6.90 23.74
C SER A 175 16.72 -5.89 23.94
N TYR A 176 16.38 -4.65 24.29
CA TYR A 176 17.34 -3.58 24.51
C TYR A 176 16.90 -2.60 25.60
N ILE A 177 17.87 -1.83 26.11
CA ILE A 177 17.64 -0.61 26.88
C ILE A 177 18.49 0.48 26.23
N TRP A 178 17.89 1.61 25.89
CA TRP A 178 18.62 2.74 25.32
C TRP A 178 18.03 4.09 25.72
N PRO A 179 18.74 5.23 25.44
CA PRO A 179 18.24 6.56 25.77
C PRO A 179 16.88 6.83 25.08
N GLY A 180 15.95 7.41 25.81
CA GLY A 180 14.65 7.83 25.26
C GLY A 180 14.79 8.84 24.13
N GLU A 181 15.81 9.72 24.19
CA GLU A 181 16.13 10.65 23.09
C GLU A 181 16.42 9.92 21.78
N LYS A 182 17.12 8.78 21.81
CA LYS A 182 17.36 7.96 20.62
C LYS A 182 16.04 7.45 20.04
N GLU A 183 15.16 6.86 20.87
CA GLU A 183 13.84 6.38 20.45
C GLU A 183 12.99 7.51 19.85
N ILE A 184 13.02 8.69 20.46
CA ILE A 184 12.31 9.86 19.97
C ILE A 184 12.81 10.28 18.60
N LYS A 185 14.13 10.46 18.43
CA LYS A 185 14.72 10.99 17.20
C LYS A 185 14.65 10.02 16.02
N GLU A 186 14.88 8.74 16.25
CA GLU A 186 15.01 7.75 15.18
C GLU A 186 13.70 7.07 14.82
N HIS A 187 12.73 7.00 15.76
CA HIS A 187 11.49 6.22 15.60
C HIS A 187 10.23 7.03 15.87
N LEU A 188 10.01 7.52 17.10
CA LEU A 188 8.79 8.25 17.45
C LEU A 188 8.65 9.58 16.70
N SER A 189 9.71 10.12 16.15
CA SER A 189 9.61 11.27 15.23
C SER A 189 8.88 10.93 13.93
N VAL A 190 8.88 9.68 13.51
CA VAL A 190 8.25 9.22 12.26
C VAL A 190 6.86 8.66 12.51
N THR A 191 6.71 7.75 13.46
CA THR A 191 5.43 7.11 13.79
C THR A 191 5.43 6.61 15.23
N ASN A 192 4.24 6.29 15.77
CA ASN A 192 4.14 5.62 17.05
C ASN A 192 4.66 4.17 16.93
N THR A 193 5.82 3.88 17.52
CA THR A 193 6.42 2.54 17.54
C THR A 193 6.01 1.69 18.75
N ILE A 194 5.24 2.25 19.67
CA ILE A 194 4.66 1.58 20.84
C ILE A 194 3.17 1.38 20.60
N LEU A 195 2.81 0.28 19.93
CA LEU A 195 1.51 0.08 19.27
C LEU A 195 0.30 -0.09 20.15
N ASN A 196 0.50 -0.61 21.35
CA ASN A 196 -0.60 -0.98 22.20
C ASN A 196 -0.23 -0.67 23.65
N VAL A 197 -1.03 0.16 24.29
CA VAL A 197 -0.79 0.59 25.68
C VAL A 197 -0.80 -0.58 26.65
N SER A 198 -1.56 -1.64 26.37
CA SER A 198 -1.59 -2.84 27.22
C SER A 198 -0.24 -3.56 27.27
N SER A 199 0.68 -3.28 26.34
CA SER A 199 2.04 -3.82 26.30
C SER A 199 3.06 -2.98 27.09
N VAL A 200 2.64 -1.89 27.75
CA VAL A 200 3.53 -0.87 28.30
C VAL A 200 3.40 -0.76 29.81
N MET A 201 4.54 -0.65 30.48
CA MET A 201 4.66 -0.19 31.86
C MET A 201 5.54 1.05 31.93
N TRP A 202 5.18 2.00 32.78
CA TRP A 202 6.01 3.19 33.03
C TRP A 202 6.15 3.52 34.51
N LYS A 203 7.25 4.21 34.83
CA LYS A 203 7.51 4.72 36.18
C LYS A 203 6.56 5.88 36.45
N LYS A 204 5.87 5.86 37.58
CA LYS A 204 4.97 6.94 37.97
C LYS A 204 5.78 8.17 38.42
N GLN A 205 5.54 9.29 37.78
CA GLN A 205 6.08 10.60 38.12
C GLN A 205 4.95 11.63 37.97
N ASP A 206 5.21 12.90 38.15
CA ASP A 206 4.20 13.93 37.87
C ASP A 206 4.04 14.13 36.34
N TYR A 207 3.07 13.45 35.79
CA TYR A 207 2.68 13.53 34.38
C TYR A 207 1.31 14.23 34.19
N THR A 208 0.89 15.01 35.19
CA THR A 208 -0.44 15.65 35.19
C THR A 208 -0.68 16.50 33.93
N GLU A 209 0.28 17.35 33.56
CA GLU A 209 0.16 18.18 32.34
C GLU A 209 0.19 17.35 31.06
N ILE A 210 1.01 16.28 31.00
CA ILE A 210 1.11 15.40 29.84
C ILE A 210 -0.22 14.68 29.62
N LEU A 211 -0.80 14.12 30.66
CA LEU A 211 -2.08 13.41 30.60
C LEU A 211 -3.27 14.35 30.33
N GLU A 212 -3.21 15.61 30.77
CA GLU A 212 -4.19 16.62 30.42
C GLU A 212 -4.19 16.89 28.92
N LYS A 213 -3.02 17.18 28.36
CA LYS A 213 -2.86 17.43 26.92
C LYS A 213 -3.18 16.20 26.07
N ALA A 214 -2.85 15.00 26.55
CA ALA A 214 -3.24 13.75 25.86
C ALA A 214 -4.76 13.62 25.73
N GLY A 215 -5.53 14.17 26.67
CA GLY A 215 -6.99 14.22 26.61
C GLY A 215 -7.57 15.10 25.49
N GLU A 216 -6.75 15.89 24.79
CA GLU A 216 -7.14 16.65 23.60
C GLU A 216 -7.12 15.79 22.31
N PHE A 217 -6.40 14.67 22.33
CA PHE A 217 -6.30 13.75 21.20
C PHE A 217 -7.46 12.74 21.18
N LYS A 218 -7.74 12.23 19.98
CA LYS A 218 -8.72 11.16 19.76
C LYS A 218 -8.06 9.79 19.58
N VAL A 219 -6.92 9.73 18.90
CA VAL A 219 -6.23 8.47 18.55
C VAL A 219 -4.75 8.46 18.92
N ALA A 220 -4.04 9.57 18.87
CA ALA A 220 -2.59 9.62 19.02
C ALA A 220 -2.12 10.12 20.39
N GLY A 221 -3.00 10.14 21.39
CA GLY A 221 -2.65 10.62 22.73
C GLY A 221 -1.65 9.74 23.48
N ASP A 222 -1.64 8.42 23.22
CA ASP A 222 -0.62 7.48 23.68
C ASP A 222 0.77 7.85 23.14
N TRP A 223 0.90 8.10 21.86
CA TRP A 223 2.14 8.56 21.24
C TRP A 223 2.64 9.88 21.86
N TYR A 224 1.71 10.83 22.10
CA TYR A 224 2.03 12.07 22.79
C TYR A 224 2.58 11.82 24.21
N ILE A 225 1.97 10.89 24.97
CA ILE A 225 2.42 10.50 26.30
C ILE A 225 3.82 9.90 26.24
N TYR A 226 4.06 8.90 25.38
CA TYR A 226 5.36 8.21 25.28
C TYR A 226 6.47 9.18 24.88
N PHE A 227 6.24 10.04 23.89
CA PHE A 227 7.19 11.06 23.51
C PHE A 227 7.61 11.94 24.71
N ASN A 228 6.66 12.38 25.52
CA ASN A 228 6.96 13.28 26.63
C ASN A 228 7.59 12.57 27.84
N ILE A 229 7.18 11.34 28.15
CA ILE A 229 7.82 10.53 29.22
C ILE A 229 9.29 10.26 28.88
N LEU A 230 9.58 9.92 27.63
CA LEU A 230 10.91 9.51 27.18
C LEU A 230 11.93 10.65 27.08
N LYS A 231 11.50 11.91 27.14
CA LYS A 231 12.42 13.07 27.21
C LYS A 231 13.38 12.99 28.40
N ASN A 232 12.98 12.33 29.48
CA ASN A 232 13.67 12.38 30.77
C ASN A 232 14.21 11.02 31.21
N GLY A 233 14.45 10.06 30.29
CA GLY A 233 14.97 8.78 30.72
C GLY A 233 15.23 7.80 29.58
N LYS A 234 15.35 6.53 29.95
CA LYS A 234 15.60 5.41 29.05
C LYS A 234 14.32 4.62 28.78
N ILE A 235 14.29 3.99 27.60
CA ILE A 235 13.26 3.02 27.20
C ILE A 235 13.83 1.61 27.22
N SER A 236 13.00 0.64 27.62
CA SER A 236 13.32 -0.79 27.51
C SER A 236 12.34 -1.47 26.58
N TRP A 237 12.86 -2.26 25.66
CA TRP A 237 12.13 -3.17 24.79
C TRP A 237 12.35 -4.63 25.15
N CYS A 238 11.27 -5.40 25.28
CA CYS A 238 11.28 -6.85 25.45
C CYS A 238 10.72 -7.51 24.17
N ASN A 239 11.52 -8.28 23.44
CA ASN A 239 11.16 -8.90 22.18
C ASN A 239 10.26 -10.16 22.30
N LYS A 240 9.75 -10.44 23.51
CA LYS A 240 8.79 -11.53 23.75
C LYS A 240 7.36 -11.02 23.55
N PRO A 241 6.48 -11.78 22.88
CA PRO A 241 5.07 -11.43 22.76
C PRO A 241 4.33 -11.76 24.07
N LEU A 242 4.37 -10.82 25.02
CA LEU A 242 3.78 -10.99 26.35
C LEU A 242 2.39 -10.34 26.48
N ASN A 243 1.96 -9.58 25.49
CA ASN A 243 0.64 -8.96 25.40
C ASN A 243 -0.13 -9.54 24.23
N TYR A 244 -1.44 -9.75 24.42
CA TYR A 244 -2.38 -10.20 23.41
C TYR A 244 -3.31 -9.05 23.05
N TYR A 245 -3.04 -8.42 21.91
CA TYR A 245 -3.85 -7.34 21.35
C TYR A 245 -5.02 -7.90 20.55
N ARG A 246 -6.24 -7.60 21.00
CA ARG A 246 -7.46 -8.12 20.40
C ARG A 246 -8.00 -7.22 19.29
N LYS A 247 -8.27 -7.82 18.12
CA LYS A 247 -8.99 -7.16 17.03
C LYS A 247 -10.42 -7.65 16.93
N HIS A 248 -11.37 -6.72 17.05
CA HIS A 248 -12.80 -6.95 16.88
C HIS A 248 -13.49 -5.72 16.27
N GLY A 249 -14.74 -5.86 15.80
CA GLY A 249 -15.42 -4.83 15.02
C GLY A 249 -15.87 -3.56 15.75
N SER A 250 -15.65 -3.45 17.08
CA SER A 250 -16.06 -2.31 17.92
C SER A 250 -14.88 -1.53 18.53
N SER A 251 -13.71 -1.55 17.89
CA SER A 251 -12.53 -0.81 18.35
C SER A 251 -12.70 0.70 18.10
N VAL A 252 -12.34 1.53 19.10
CA VAL A 252 -12.44 3.01 19.04
C VAL A 252 -11.68 3.61 17.86
N CYS A 253 -10.59 2.99 17.42
CA CYS A 253 -9.79 3.48 16.30
C CYS A 253 -10.46 3.31 14.92
N THR A 254 -11.49 2.46 14.79
CA THR A 254 -12.13 2.19 13.49
C THR A 254 -13.09 3.29 13.03
N ASP A 255 -13.59 4.13 13.93
CA ASP A 255 -14.63 5.13 13.62
C ASP A 255 -14.09 6.56 13.50
N VAL A 256 -12.78 6.77 13.65
CA VAL A 256 -12.19 8.11 13.59
C VAL A 256 -11.92 8.52 12.13
N LYS A 257 -12.37 9.73 11.76
CA LYS A 257 -12.10 10.28 10.43
C LYS A 257 -10.60 10.42 10.18
N ALA A 258 -10.15 9.98 9.02
CA ALA A 258 -8.74 10.05 8.60
C ALA A 258 -8.11 11.45 8.74
N GLU A 259 -8.90 12.51 8.57
CA GLU A 259 -8.44 13.90 8.76
C GLU A 259 -8.02 14.18 10.21
N ILE A 260 -8.74 13.64 11.20
CA ILE A 260 -8.41 13.81 12.62
C ILE A 260 -7.11 13.10 12.92
N GLU A 261 -6.99 11.83 12.51
CA GLU A 261 -5.76 11.04 12.67
C GLU A 261 -4.56 11.73 12.00
N PHE A 262 -4.71 12.19 10.77
CA PHE A 262 -3.67 12.92 10.04
C PHE A 262 -3.20 14.17 10.78
N ASN A 263 -4.13 15.00 11.26
CA ASN A 263 -3.80 16.22 11.99
C ASN A 263 -3.06 15.92 13.30
N GLU A 264 -3.46 14.85 14.01
CA GLU A 264 -2.80 14.43 15.24
C GLU A 264 -1.39 13.89 14.99
N ILE A 265 -1.18 13.09 13.93
CA ILE A 265 0.14 12.64 13.47
C ILE A 265 1.04 13.84 13.18
N CYS A 266 0.57 14.79 12.37
CA CYS A 266 1.32 15.99 12.04
C CYS A 266 1.67 16.81 13.29
N ARG A 267 0.70 17.00 14.21
CA ARG A 267 0.91 17.75 15.46
C ARG A 267 2.06 17.17 16.29
N ILE A 268 2.11 15.84 16.45
CA ILE A 268 3.16 15.19 17.25
C ILE A 268 4.50 15.24 16.52
N GLN A 269 4.55 14.93 15.24
CA GLN A 269 5.78 15.01 14.44
C GLN A 269 6.37 16.43 14.43
N ASP A 270 5.51 17.45 14.31
CA ASP A 270 5.94 18.85 14.32
C ASP A 270 6.45 19.28 15.70
N GLU A 271 5.84 18.80 16.79
CA GLU A 271 6.29 19.06 18.17
C GLU A 271 7.66 18.43 18.43
N ILE A 272 7.86 17.18 17.97
CA ILE A 272 9.16 16.52 18.06
C ILE A 272 10.22 17.27 17.23
N SER A 273 9.87 17.67 16.00
CA SER A 273 10.77 18.40 15.11
C SER A 273 11.16 19.80 15.61
N LYS A 274 10.31 20.43 16.45
CA LYS A 274 10.63 21.69 17.15
C LYS A 274 11.55 21.45 18.35
N THR A 275 11.44 20.29 18.99
CA THR A 275 12.19 19.96 20.20
C THR A 275 13.59 19.42 19.90
N TYR A 276 13.73 18.66 18.78
CA TYR A 276 14.95 17.99 18.40
C TYR A 276 15.38 18.34 16.96
N GLU A 277 16.67 18.47 16.76
CA GLU A 277 17.23 18.51 15.41
C GLU A 277 17.21 17.10 14.80
N LEU A 278 16.45 16.93 13.73
CA LEU A 278 16.28 15.66 13.02
C LEU A 278 17.08 15.67 11.71
N THR A 279 17.64 14.50 11.37
CA THR A 279 18.37 14.31 10.11
C THR A 279 17.44 14.46 8.91
N LYS A 280 18.02 14.71 7.73
CA LYS A 280 17.24 14.77 6.48
C LYS A 280 16.51 13.45 6.23
N GLU A 281 17.16 12.31 6.45
CA GLU A 281 16.56 10.97 6.29
C GLU A 281 15.30 10.81 7.15
N ILE A 282 15.34 11.22 8.41
CA ILE A 282 14.17 11.15 9.31
C ILE A 282 13.05 12.06 8.83
N LYS A 283 13.37 13.28 8.38
CA LYS A 283 12.36 14.19 7.81
C LYS A 283 11.72 13.64 6.54
N ASP A 284 12.50 12.98 5.69
CA ASP A 284 11.99 12.30 4.50
C ASP A 284 11.04 11.13 4.88
N LYS A 285 11.37 10.37 5.95
CA LYS A 285 10.49 9.33 6.51
C LYS A 285 9.21 9.91 7.12
N GLN A 286 9.27 11.06 7.81
CA GLN A 286 8.07 11.75 8.30
C GLN A 286 7.12 12.11 7.16
N GLU A 287 7.65 12.71 6.09
CA GLU A 287 6.86 13.07 4.92
C GLU A 287 6.29 11.83 4.23
N LEU A 288 7.06 10.76 4.13
CA LEU A 288 6.57 9.48 3.61
C LEU A 288 5.41 8.95 4.49
N ARG A 289 5.51 9.00 5.82
CA ARG A 289 4.42 8.58 6.72
C ARG A 289 3.16 9.44 6.54
N ARG A 290 3.31 10.75 6.34
CA ARG A 290 2.18 11.66 6.04
C ARG A 290 1.55 11.32 4.70
N SER A 291 2.37 11.00 3.69
CA SER A 291 1.89 10.70 2.33
C SER A 291 0.98 9.46 2.27
N PHE A 292 1.15 8.49 3.18
CA PHE A 292 0.22 7.36 3.29
C PHE A 292 -1.21 7.77 3.67
N MET A 293 -1.36 8.89 4.36
CA MET A 293 -2.67 9.41 4.75
C MET A 293 -3.33 10.27 3.67
N TYR A 294 -2.54 10.86 2.74
CA TYR A 294 -3.09 11.74 1.69
C TYR A 294 -4.24 11.14 0.89
N PRO A 295 -4.18 9.85 0.47
CA PRO A 295 -5.28 9.23 -0.24
C PRO A 295 -6.57 9.08 0.60
N LEU A 296 -6.46 9.11 1.93
CA LEU A 296 -7.58 8.97 2.86
C LEU A 296 -8.23 10.31 3.22
N LEU A 297 -7.56 11.43 2.92
CA LEU A 297 -8.06 12.77 3.24
C LEU A 297 -9.09 13.24 2.21
N PRO A 298 -10.11 14.01 2.62
CA PRO A 298 -11.00 14.68 1.67
C PRO A 298 -10.21 15.63 0.78
N LYS A 299 -10.43 15.58 -0.52
CA LYS A 299 -9.84 16.55 -1.44
C LYS A 299 -10.53 17.91 -1.30
N LYS A 300 -9.73 18.97 -1.15
CA LYS A 300 -10.25 20.34 -1.19
C LYS A 300 -10.64 20.71 -2.63
N ASP A 301 -11.79 21.35 -2.80
CA ASP A 301 -12.18 21.87 -4.10
C ASP A 301 -11.20 22.99 -4.53
N ASN A 302 -10.54 22.76 -5.67
CA ASN A 302 -9.54 23.66 -6.25
C ASN A 302 -10.06 24.42 -7.47
N GLY A 303 -11.38 24.31 -7.77
CA GLY A 303 -12.02 24.95 -8.91
C GLY A 303 -11.67 24.35 -10.29
N LYS A 304 -10.84 23.30 -10.33
CA LYS A 304 -10.44 22.64 -11.57
C LYS A 304 -11.49 21.60 -12.01
N LYS A 305 -11.56 21.32 -13.31
CA LYS A 305 -12.30 20.16 -13.82
C LYS A 305 -11.65 18.87 -13.35
N LYS A 306 -12.47 17.94 -12.86
CA LYS A 306 -12.07 16.72 -12.17
C LYS A 306 -12.24 15.50 -13.06
N ILE A 307 -11.20 14.74 -13.26
CA ILE A 307 -11.17 13.57 -14.14
C ILE A 307 -10.73 12.33 -13.35
N ALA A 308 -11.54 11.29 -13.35
CA ALA A 308 -11.17 9.98 -12.81
C ALA A 308 -10.77 9.00 -13.93
N TRP A 309 -9.80 8.16 -13.64
CA TRP A 309 -9.37 7.06 -14.49
C TRP A 309 -9.46 5.75 -13.71
N VAL A 310 -10.30 4.84 -14.18
CA VAL A 310 -10.45 3.50 -13.60
C VAL A 310 -9.62 2.53 -14.42
N ILE A 311 -8.61 1.93 -13.77
CA ILE A 311 -7.49 1.26 -14.42
C ILE A 311 -7.34 -0.15 -13.83
N PRO A 312 -7.09 -1.20 -14.65
CA PRO A 312 -6.69 -2.50 -14.14
C PRO A 312 -5.40 -2.44 -13.33
N HIS A 313 -5.13 -3.45 -12.52
CA HIS A 313 -3.91 -3.48 -11.70
C HIS A 313 -2.65 -3.27 -12.56
N PRO A 314 -1.65 -2.45 -12.13
CA PRO A 314 -0.52 -2.09 -12.96
C PRO A 314 0.42 -3.27 -13.20
N GLY A 315 0.83 -3.49 -14.46
CA GLY A 315 1.75 -4.54 -14.88
C GLY A 315 3.09 -3.98 -15.37
N LYS A 316 4.21 -4.48 -14.84
CA LYS A 316 5.55 -4.05 -15.26
C LYS A 316 5.74 -4.25 -16.77
N GLY A 317 6.24 -3.21 -17.47
CA GLY A 317 6.45 -3.24 -18.93
C GLY A 317 5.16 -3.11 -19.77
N SER A 318 4.01 -2.79 -19.16
CA SER A 318 2.76 -2.56 -19.87
C SER A 318 2.76 -1.22 -20.61
N GLY A 319 2.76 -1.28 -21.94
CA GLY A 319 2.65 -0.11 -22.81
C GLY A 319 1.31 0.63 -22.62
N GLY A 320 0.22 -0.09 -22.35
CA GLY A 320 -1.10 0.49 -22.11
C GLY A 320 -1.13 1.36 -20.86
N HIS A 321 -0.63 0.86 -19.74
CA HIS A 321 -0.52 1.66 -18.51
C HIS A 321 0.38 2.87 -18.70
N ARG A 322 1.52 2.71 -19.38
CA ARG A 322 2.40 3.85 -19.72
C ARG A 322 1.66 4.93 -20.51
N THR A 323 0.88 4.53 -21.52
CA THR A 323 0.08 5.47 -22.31
C THR A 323 -0.95 6.21 -21.45
N ILE A 324 -1.65 5.50 -20.55
CA ILE A 324 -2.60 6.14 -19.62
C ILE A 324 -1.88 7.18 -18.75
N ILE A 325 -0.77 6.81 -18.09
CA ILE A 325 -0.04 7.71 -17.20
C ILE A 325 0.47 8.96 -17.96
N GLN A 326 0.95 8.81 -19.18
CA GLN A 326 1.37 9.94 -20.02
C GLN A 326 0.22 10.90 -20.34
N ASN A 327 -0.99 10.37 -20.67
CA ASN A 327 -2.16 11.19 -20.90
C ASN A 327 -2.65 11.88 -19.63
N VAL A 328 -2.64 11.19 -18.49
CA VAL A 328 -2.95 11.78 -17.19
C VAL A 328 -2.01 12.94 -16.86
N ASN A 329 -0.70 12.75 -17.01
CA ASN A 329 0.28 13.80 -16.79
C ASN A 329 0.10 14.99 -17.76
N ALA A 330 -0.29 14.73 -19.01
CA ALA A 330 -0.62 15.79 -19.97
C ALA A 330 -1.85 16.59 -19.53
N LEU A 331 -2.89 15.95 -19.04
CA LEU A 331 -4.10 16.59 -18.52
C LEU A 331 -3.79 17.42 -17.26
N ILE A 332 -2.96 16.91 -16.35
CA ILE A 332 -2.53 17.67 -15.17
C ILE A 332 -1.78 18.95 -15.59
N ARG A 333 -0.85 18.83 -16.55
CA ARG A 333 -0.16 20.02 -17.11
C ARG A 333 -1.13 21.00 -17.79
N ALA A 334 -2.22 20.51 -18.38
CA ALA A 334 -3.28 21.33 -18.96
C ALA A 334 -4.23 21.93 -17.90
N GLY A 335 -4.00 21.68 -16.61
CA GLY A 335 -4.74 22.31 -15.51
C GLY A 335 -5.92 21.50 -14.98
N TYR A 336 -6.10 20.26 -15.39
CA TYR A 336 -7.11 19.36 -14.83
C TYR A 336 -6.68 18.72 -13.51
N ASP A 337 -7.65 18.37 -12.65
CA ASP A 337 -7.41 17.57 -11.45
C ASP A 337 -7.71 16.09 -11.80
N CYS A 338 -6.69 15.24 -11.74
CA CYS A 338 -6.79 13.85 -12.15
C CYS A 338 -6.59 12.89 -11.00
N ASP A 339 -7.41 11.83 -10.95
CA ASP A 339 -7.32 10.72 -10.01
C ASP A 339 -7.30 9.38 -10.73
N LEU A 340 -6.48 8.46 -10.22
CA LEU A 340 -6.31 7.10 -10.70
C LEU A 340 -6.89 6.12 -9.69
N TYR A 341 -7.84 5.30 -10.11
CA TYR A 341 -8.45 4.24 -9.33
C TYR A 341 -8.05 2.89 -9.91
N PHE A 342 -7.36 2.09 -9.11
CA PHE A 342 -6.89 0.77 -9.50
C PHE A 342 -7.76 -0.33 -8.89
N GLU A 343 -7.93 -1.41 -9.63
CA GLU A 343 -8.60 -2.61 -9.14
C GLU A 343 -7.87 -3.18 -7.92
N GLU A 344 -8.62 -3.66 -6.93
CA GLU A 344 -8.08 -4.28 -5.72
C GLU A 344 -7.49 -5.66 -6.04
N ASP A 345 -6.27 -5.92 -5.56
CA ASP A 345 -5.62 -7.23 -5.63
C ASP A 345 -5.52 -7.92 -4.25
N GLY A 346 -6.09 -7.31 -3.21
CA GLY A 346 -6.06 -7.80 -1.83
C GLY A 346 -4.71 -7.62 -1.11
N VAL A 347 -3.69 -7.10 -1.79
CA VAL A 347 -2.32 -6.98 -1.26
C VAL A 347 -1.78 -5.56 -1.38
N SER A 348 -2.03 -4.89 -2.52
CA SER A 348 -1.44 -3.58 -2.81
C SER A 348 -2.20 -2.44 -2.14
N THR A 349 -1.48 -1.56 -1.46
CA THR A 349 -2.00 -0.27 -1.00
C THR A 349 -1.85 0.80 -2.09
N SER A 350 -2.53 1.93 -1.94
CA SER A 350 -2.40 3.09 -2.84
C SER A 350 -0.95 3.55 -2.99
N GLU A 351 -0.16 3.47 -1.92
CA GLU A 351 1.25 3.86 -1.93
C GLU A 351 2.12 2.87 -2.71
N ILE A 352 1.91 1.57 -2.52
CA ILE A 352 2.60 0.53 -3.30
C ILE A 352 2.31 0.72 -4.80
N VAL A 353 1.05 1.01 -5.15
CA VAL A 353 0.68 1.27 -6.55
C VAL A 353 1.31 2.55 -7.07
N ARG A 354 1.35 3.63 -6.29
CA ARG A 354 2.03 4.88 -6.63
C ARG A 354 3.52 4.65 -6.91
N GLN A 355 4.19 3.89 -6.04
CA GLN A 355 5.60 3.54 -6.23
C GLN A 355 5.81 2.72 -7.50
N LYS A 356 4.98 1.69 -7.74
CA LYS A 356 5.01 0.91 -9.00
C LYS A 356 4.84 1.82 -10.24
N ILE A 357 3.95 2.81 -10.20
CA ILE A 357 3.76 3.77 -11.31
C ILE A 357 5.04 4.56 -11.56
N ASN A 358 5.62 5.14 -10.52
CA ASN A 358 6.81 5.97 -10.62
C ASN A 358 8.04 5.16 -11.10
N ASP A 359 8.20 3.93 -10.62
CA ASP A 359 9.34 3.06 -10.95
C ASP A 359 9.22 2.42 -12.34
N TRP A 360 7.99 2.06 -12.76
CA TRP A 360 7.79 1.29 -13.99
C TRP A 360 7.45 2.12 -15.21
N TYR A 361 6.90 3.31 -15.00
CA TYR A 361 6.46 4.18 -16.10
C TYR A 361 7.11 5.55 -16.03
N GLU A 362 6.51 6.49 -15.31
CA GLU A 362 7.04 7.83 -15.05
C GLU A 362 6.38 8.44 -13.81
N LYS A 363 7.02 9.45 -13.23
CA LYS A 363 6.43 10.17 -12.09
C LYS A 363 5.07 10.73 -12.46
N CYS A 364 4.09 10.50 -11.60
CA CYS A 364 2.71 10.94 -11.78
C CYS A 364 2.20 11.67 -10.54
N ASP A 365 1.74 12.91 -10.73
CA ASP A 365 1.22 13.77 -9.65
C ASP A 365 -0.30 13.64 -9.42
N ALA A 366 -0.95 12.67 -10.09
CA ALA A 366 -2.36 12.35 -9.86
C ALA A 366 -2.61 11.75 -8.46
N GLY A 367 -3.82 11.86 -7.94
CA GLY A 367 -4.26 11.03 -6.82
C GLY A 367 -4.22 9.55 -7.22
N VAL A 368 -3.74 8.66 -6.34
CA VAL A 368 -3.69 7.20 -6.60
C VAL A 368 -4.46 6.50 -5.50
N TYR A 369 -5.44 5.68 -5.89
CA TYR A 369 -6.32 4.96 -5.00
C TYR A 369 -6.45 3.50 -5.44
N VAL A 370 -6.55 2.58 -4.48
CA VAL A 370 -6.90 1.18 -4.70
C VAL A 370 -8.32 0.97 -4.22
N GLY A 371 -9.11 0.26 -5.02
CA GLY A 371 -10.56 0.20 -4.85
C GLY A 371 -11.30 1.35 -5.52
N PHE A 372 -12.62 1.27 -5.54
CA PHE A 372 -13.47 2.22 -6.27
C PHE A 372 -14.32 3.10 -5.34
N ASP A 373 -13.83 3.36 -4.14
CA ASP A 373 -14.41 4.34 -3.22
C ASP A 373 -13.99 5.75 -3.66
N LEU A 374 -14.92 6.46 -4.34
CA LEU A 374 -14.65 7.75 -4.96
C LEU A 374 -14.39 8.83 -3.91
N LYS A 375 -13.30 9.59 -4.09
CA LYS A 375 -12.86 10.63 -3.15
C LYS A 375 -13.48 12.00 -3.40
N GLN A 376 -14.15 12.18 -4.55
CA GLN A 376 -14.85 13.41 -4.93
C GLN A 376 -15.84 13.12 -6.07
N GLU A 377 -16.66 14.11 -6.45
CA GLU A 377 -17.44 14.08 -7.67
C GLU A 377 -16.57 14.37 -8.89
N TYR A 378 -16.82 13.68 -10.02
CA TYR A 378 -16.04 13.84 -11.25
C TYR A 378 -16.85 14.39 -12.40
N ASP A 379 -16.25 15.34 -13.13
CA ASP A 379 -16.81 15.87 -14.38
C ASP A 379 -16.72 14.83 -15.51
N LEU A 380 -15.66 14.03 -15.52
CA LEU A 380 -15.42 12.98 -16.50
C LEU A 380 -14.78 11.75 -15.82
N MET A 381 -15.22 10.55 -16.20
CA MET A 381 -14.64 9.30 -15.73
C MET A 381 -14.31 8.40 -16.91
N PHE A 382 -13.05 7.95 -16.99
CA PHE A 382 -12.57 7.03 -18.00
C PHE A 382 -12.56 5.59 -17.49
N ALA A 383 -13.16 4.67 -18.27
CA ALA A 383 -12.78 3.27 -18.26
C ALA A 383 -11.56 3.08 -19.17
N THR A 384 -10.64 2.17 -18.85
CA THR A 384 -9.38 1.99 -19.59
C THR A 384 -9.12 0.57 -20.07
N GLY A 385 -10.06 -0.31 -19.85
CA GLY A 385 -10.08 -1.70 -20.33
C GLY A 385 -11.49 -2.27 -20.16
N TRP A 386 -11.83 -3.30 -20.87
CA TRP A 386 -13.16 -3.90 -20.84
C TRP A 386 -13.64 -4.25 -19.42
N GLN A 387 -12.72 -4.72 -18.53
CA GLN A 387 -13.02 -5.05 -17.14
C GLN A 387 -13.51 -3.82 -16.37
N THR A 388 -12.90 -2.66 -16.63
CA THR A 388 -13.19 -1.43 -15.90
C THR A 388 -14.49 -0.74 -16.34
N VAL A 389 -15.00 -1.08 -17.52
CA VAL A 389 -16.25 -0.50 -18.06
C VAL A 389 -17.45 -0.80 -17.16
N GLU A 390 -17.54 -2.03 -16.65
CA GLU A 390 -18.65 -2.42 -15.77
C GLU A 390 -18.62 -1.67 -14.43
N PHE A 391 -17.45 -1.37 -13.91
CA PHE A 391 -17.31 -0.55 -12.70
C PHE A 391 -17.70 0.91 -12.99
N VAL A 392 -17.13 1.51 -14.04
CA VAL A 392 -17.44 2.89 -14.42
C VAL A 392 -18.93 3.07 -14.73
N ARG A 393 -19.59 2.05 -15.27
CA ARG A 393 -21.03 2.07 -15.52
C ARG A 393 -21.84 2.35 -14.25
N LYS A 394 -21.42 1.77 -13.12
CA LYS A 394 -22.11 1.87 -11.82
C LYS A 394 -21.70 3.10 -11.00
N LEU A 395 -20.50 3.65 -11.24
CA LEU A 395 -19.98 4.77 -10.46
C LEU A 395 -20.61 6.11 -10.91
N PRO A 396 -20.82 7.07 -10.01
CA PRO A 396 -21.36 8.38 -10.34
C PRO A 396 -20.29 9.26 -11.02
N ALA A 397 -20.65 9.84 -12.19
CA ALA A 397 -19.87 10.87 -12.88
C ALA A 397 -20.77 11.64 -13.84
N LYS A 398 -20.46 12.93 -14.12
CA LYS A 398 -21.26 13.75 -15.05
C LYS A 398 -21.18 13.24 -16.48
N LYS A 399 -19.99 12.80 -16.91
CA LYS A 399 -19.75 12.17 -18.21
C LYS A 399 -18.90 10.93 -18.04
N LYS A 400 -19.09 9.94 -18.91
CA LYS A 400 -18.30 8.69 -18.92
C LYS A 400 -17.69 8.48 -20.30
N ALA A 401 -16.43 8.10 -20.33
CA ALA A 401 -15.69 7.81 -21.54
C ALA A 401 -14.97 6.46 -21.44
N TYR A 402 -14.66 5.87 -22.57
CA TYR A 402 -13.87 4.66 -22.67
C TYR A 402 -12.57 4.95 -23.44
N PHE A 403 -11.45 4.86 -22.77
CA PHE A 403 -10.12 5.02 -23.35
C PHE A 403 -9.69 3.70 -23.99
N ILE A 404 -9.92 3.57 -25.30
CA ILE A 404 -9.75 2.34 -26.06
C ILE A 404 -8.37 2.32 -26.70
N GLN A 405 -7.53 1.38 -26.28
CA GLN A 405 -6.15 1.26 -26.75
C GLN A 405 -5.96 0.12 -27.78
N ASP A 406 -6.89 -0.81 -27.85
CA ASP A 406 -6.88 -1.92 -28.79
C ASP A 406 -8.32 -2.40 -29.03
N PHE A 407 -8.55 -3.23 -30.04
CA PHE A 407 -9.78 -3.97 -30.16
C PHE A 407 -9.71 -5.23 -29.29
N GLU A 408 -9.99 -5.03 -28.00
CA GLU A 408 -9.75 -6.02 -26.94
C GLU A 408 -10.49 -7.36 -27.15
N PRO A 409 -11.66 -7.47 -27.83
CA PRO A 409 -12.27 -8.77 -28.14
C PRO A 409 -11.32 -9.73 -28.85
N TRP A 410 -10.41 -9.23 -29.70
CA TRP A 410 -9.43 -10.06 -30.40
C TRP A 410 -8.33 -10.65 -29.51
N PHE A 411 -8.31 -10.34 -28.22
CA PHE A 411 -7.42 -10.99 -27.28
C PHE A 411 -7.92 -12.38 -26.84
N PHE A 412 -9.19 -12.68 -27.14
CA PHE A 412 -9.86 -13.90 -26.72
C PHE A 412 -10.33 -14.72 -27.93
N PRO A 413 -10.31 -16.06 -27.83
CA PRO A 413 -11.04 -16.91 -28.77
C PRO A 413 -12.56 -16.56 -28.74
N MET A 414 -13.27 -16.84 -29.83
CA MET A 414 -14.71 -16.68 -29.85
C MET A 414 -15.36 -17.48 -28.72
N GLY A 415 -16.08 -16.79 -27.84
CA GLY A 415 -16.71 -17.35 -26.65
C GLY A 415 -17.16 -16.25 -25.68
N ASP A 416 -17.44 -16.60 -24.44
CA ASP A 416 -18.00 -15.68 -23.45
C ASP A 416 -17.15 -14.43 -23.26
N GLN A 417 -15.85 -14.58 -23.13
CA GLN A 417 -14.94 -13.45 -22.91
C GLN A 417 -14.89 -12.51 -24.13
N TYR A 418 -14.90 -13.06 -25.33
CA TYR A 418 -15.02 -12.27 -26.57
C TYR A 418 -16.30 -11.43 -26.55
N LEU A 419 -17.44 -12.09 -26.30
CA LEU A 419 -18.77 -11.43 -26.31
C LEU A 419 -18.92 -10.37 -25.21
N ILE A 420 -18.43 -10.66 -23.99
CA ILE A 420 -18.47 -9.70 -22.88
C ILE A 420 -17.60 -8.48 -23.22
N THR A 421 -16.41 -8.71 -23.74
CA THR A 421 -15.49 -7.64 -24.14
C THR A 421 -16.06 -6.80 -25.28
N GLU A 422 -16.63 -7.43 -26.30
CA GLU A 422 -17.31 -6.72 -27.41
C GLU A 422 -18.50 -5.89 -26.91
N ASN A 423 -19.31 -6.42 -26.01
CA ASN A 423 -20.45 -5.71 -25.43
C ASN A 423 -20.02 -4.47 -24.63
N SER A 424 -18.79 -4.41 -24.11
CA SER A 424 -18.29 -3.23 -23.40
C SER A 424 -18.34 -1.96 -24.24
N TYR A 425 -18.23 -2.06 -25.57
CA TYR A 425 -18.33 -0.93 -26.50
C TYR A 425 -19.78 -0.43 -26.72
N ARG A 426 -20.80 -1.17 -26.27
CA ARG A 426 -22.21 -0.87 -26.46
C ARG A 426 -22.88 -0.13 -25.28
N TYR A 427 -22.12 0.16 -24.21
CA TYR A 427 -22.68 0.78 -22.99
C TYR A 427 -22.85 2.30 -23.06
N GLY A 428 -22.68 2.91 -24.24
CA GLY A 428 -22.97 4.34 -24.48
C GLY A 428 -21.94 5.30 -23.89
N PHE A 429 -20.71 4.84 -23.62
CA PHE A 429 -19.59 5.70 -23.23
C PHE A 429 -19.05 6.42 -24.46
N LEU A 430 -18.50 7.62 -24.26
CA LEU A 430 -17.76 8.32 -25.31
C LEU A 430 -16.44 7.56 -25.58
N PRO A 431 -16.25 6.94 -26.76
CA PRO A 431 -14.97 6.30 -27.07
C PRO A 431 -13.90 7.36 -27.35
N VAL A 432 -12.75 7.18 -26.71
CA VAL A 432 -11.52 7.92 -27.00
C VAL A 432 -10.45 6.91 -27.37
N THR A 433 -10.07 6.87 -28.64
CA THR A 433 -9.21 5.81 -29.16
C THR A 433 -7.79 6.29 -29.43
N ILE A 434 -6.83 5.38 -29.26
CA ILE A 434 -5.50 5.57 -29.85
C ILE A 434 -5.53 5.07 -31.31
N GLY A 435 -5.32 5.98 -32.23
CA GLY A 435 -5.31 5.70 -33.67
C GLY A 435 -6.70 5.87 -34.34
N LYS A 436 -6.62 6.09 -35.64
CA LYS A 436 -7.76 6.30 -36.52
C LYS A 436 -8.54 5.01 -36.80
N TRP A 437 -7.82 3.89 -36.89
CA TRP A 437 -8.45 2.60 -37.16
C TRP A 437 -9.51 2.23 -36.13
N LEU A 438 -9.18 2.36 -34.84
CA LEU A 438 -10.14 2.07 -33.77
C LEU A 438 -11.33 3.01 -33.81
N ALA A 439 -11.14 4.30 -34.11
CA ALA A 439 -12.23 5.25 -34.24
C ALA A 439 -13.15 4.86 -35.41
N HIS A 440 -12.58 4.50 -36.58
CA HIS A 440 -13.33 4.00 -37.72
C HIS A 440 -14.12 2.72 -37.37
N LYS A 441 -13.48 1.78 -36.68
CA LYS A 441 -14.09 0.52 -36.24
C LYS A 441 -15.25 0.76 -35.25
N MET A 442 -15.11 1.68 -34.28
CA MET A 442 -16.20 2.05 -33.38
C MET A 442 -17.42 2.63 -34.16
N GLN A 443 -17.15 3.47 -35.13
CA GLN A 443 -18.22 4.02 -35.96
C GLN A 443 -18.88 2.95 -36.85
N ALA A 444 -18.07 2.12 -37.52
CA ALA A 444 -18.55 1.16 -38.51
C ALA A 444 -19.29 -0.04 -37.89
N GLU A 445 -18.81 -0.59 -36.80
CA GLU A 445 -19.33 -1.84 -36.22
C GLU A 445 -20.24 -1.60 -34.99
N PHE A 446 -20.07 -0.48 -34.28
CA PHE A 446 -20.85 -0.17 -33.08
C PHE A 446 -21.74 1.06 -33.22
N ASN A 447 -21.72 1.73 -34.38
CA ASN A 447 -22.46 2.97 -34.65
C ASN A 447 -22.23 4.05 -33.58
N THR A 448 -21.01 4.14 -33.08
CA THR A 448 -20.62 5.05 -32.01
C THR A 448 -19.49 5.96 -32.50
N PRO A 449 -19.73 7.26 -32.67
CA PRO A 449 -18.68 8.22 -33.02
C PRO A 449 -17.60 8.25 -31.95
N ALA A 450 -16.34 8.21 -32.35
CA ALA A 450 -15.20 8.19 -31.44
C ALA A 450 -14.28 9.37 -31.71
N GLU A 451 -13.79 9.96 -30.63
CA GLU A 451 -12.64 10.85 -30.68
C GLU A 451 -11.35 10.02 -30.73
N TYR A 452 -10.31 10.52 -31.40
CA TYR A 452 -9.03 9.82 -31.45
C TYR A 452 -7.84 10.76 -31.31
N PHE A 453 -6.74 10.21 -30.86
CA PHE A 453 -5.43 10.84 -30.93
C PHE A 453 -4.43 9.90 -31.62
N SER A 454 -3.48 10.50 -32.35
CA SER A 454 -2.52 9.76 -33.15
C SER A 454 -1.45 9.10 -32.30
N PHE A 455 -0.89 8.02 -32.82
CA PHE A 455 0.34 7.44 -32.27
C PHE A 455 1.50 8.43 -32.39
N GLY A 456 2.49 8.28 -31.51
CA GLY A 456 3.70 9.11 -31.51
C GLY A 456 4.82 8.48 -30.69
N ALA A 457 6.01 9.02 -30.84
CA ALA A 457 7.17 8.68 -30.04
C ALA A 457 7.63 9.87 -29.19
N ASP A 458 8.25 9.58 -28.05
CA ASP A 458 8.92 10.61 -27.23
C ASP A 458 10.27 10.96 -27.89
N LEU A 459 10.34 12.12 -28.55
CA LEU A 459 11.53 12.59 -29.26
C LEU A 459 12.69 13.01 -28.32
N ASN A 460 12.45 13.14 -27.01
CA ASN A 460 13.53 13.31 -26.05
C ASN A 460 14.30 11.99 -25.86
N VAL A 461 13.61 10.86 -25.96
CA VAL A 461 14.13 9.51 -25.79
C VAL A 461 14.57 8.93 -27.13
N TYR A 462 13.65 8.86 -28.10
CA TYR A 462 13.88 8.22 -29.41
C TYR A 462 14.31 9.26 -30.44
N LYS A 463 15.56 9.18 -30.86
CA LYS A 463 16.18 10.12 -31.79
C LYS A 463 17.43 9.50 -32.43
N PRO A 464 17.87 9.99 -33.59
CA PRO A 464 19.12 9.59 -34.18
C PRO A 464 20.31 9.86 -33.24
N LEU A 465 21.23 8.90 -33.17
CA LEU A 465 22.47 8.96 -32.39
C LEU A 465 23.68 8.96 -33.36
N PRO A 466 24.22 10.14 -33.75
CA PRO A 466 25.25 10.23 -34.80
C PRO A 466 26.54 9.45 -34.50
N LYS A 467 26.80 9.15 -33.23
CA LYS A 467 27.99 8.38 -32.80
C LYS A 467 27.83 6.86 -32.89
N VAL A 468 26.59 6.37 -33.04
CA VAL A 468 26.32 4.93 -33.18
C VAL A 468 26.45 4.51 -34.62
N LYS A 469 27.37 3.60 -34.89
CA LYS A 469 27.55 3.06 -36.25
C LYS A 469 26.46 2.01 -36.55
N LYS A 470 25.85 2.13 -37.73
CA LYS A 470 24.95 1.07 -38.26
C LYS A 470 25.73 -0.22 -38.49
N GLU A 471 25.21 -1.30 -37.96
CA GLU A 471 25.69 -2.67 -38.19
C GLU A 471 24.86 -3.34 -39.29
N ASN A 472 25.37 -4.43 -39.84
CA ASN A 472 24.58 -5.31 -40.70
C ASN A 472 23.63 -6.15 -39.83
N ALA A 473 22.68 -5.48 -39.21
CA ALA A 473 21.82 -6.03 -38.18
C ALA A 473 20.37 -5.58 -38.34
N ILE A 474 19.46 -6.42 -37.86
CA ILE A 474 18.03 -6.13 -37.71
C ILE A 474 17.58 -6.36 -36.28
N CYS A 475 16.50 -5.74 -35.88
CA CYS A 475 15.85 -6.04 -34.58
C CYS A 475 14.38 -6.40 -34.75
N PHE A 476 13.93 -7.37 -33.99
CA PHE A 476 12.54 -7.85 -33.96
C PHE A 476 11.98 -7.81 -32.56
N VAL A 477 10.77 -7.23 -32.44
CA VAL A 477 9.99 -7.21 -31.19
C VAL A 477 9.40 -8.59 -30.94
N TYR A 478 10.09 -9.38 -30.14
CA TYR A 478 9.71 -10.75 -29.79
C TYR A 478 8.91 -10.77 -28.50
N GLN A 479 7.61 -11.04 -28.57
CA GLN A 479 6.68 -11.07 -27.43
C GLN A 479 5.72 -12.28 -27.55
N PRO A 480 6.20 -13.53 -27.35
CA PRO A 480 5.40 -14.75 -27.54
C PRO A 480 4.19 -14.83 -26.59
N GLU A 481 4.25 -14.15 -25.44
CA GLU A 481 3.12 -14.02 -24.51
C GLU A 481 1.96 -13.18 -25.05
N LYS A 482 2.13 -12.54 -26.21
CA LYS A 482 1.12 -11.71 -26.86
C LYS A 482 0.85 -12.19 -28.29
N PRO A 483 -0.08 -13.15 -28.50
CA PRO A 483 -0.33 -13.75 -29.82
C PRO A 483 -0.52 -12.74 -30.96
N ARG A 484 -1.10 -11.58 -30.66
CA ARG A 484 -1.31 -10.48 -31.62
C ARG A 484 -0.02 -9.85 -32.14
N ARG A 485 1.15 -10.20 -31.56
CA ARG A 485 2.49 -9.76 -32.03
C ARG A 485 3.12 -10.74 -33.01
N CYS A 486 2.41 -11.80 -33.39
CA CYS A 486 2.73 -12.69 -34.51
C CYS A 486 4.16 -13.25 -34.48
N ASP A 487 4.67 -13.59 -33.28
CA ASP A 487 6.04 -14.07 -33.07
C ASP A 487 6.36 -15.31 -33.93
N TYR A 488 5.42 -16.25 -34.05
CA TYR A 488 5.60 -17.46 -34.84
C TYR A 488 5.88 -17.15 -36.33
N ILE A 489 5.10 -16.26 -36.97
CA ILE A 489 5.32 -15.85 -38.36
C ILE A 489 6.64 -15.10 -38.47
N GLY A 490 6.93 -14.23 -37.51
CA GLY A 490 8.16 -13.46 -37.45
C GLY A 490 9.40 -14.34 -37.36
N LEU A 491 9.43 -15.32 -36.47
CA LEU A 491 10.55 -16.24 -36.32
C LEU A 491 10.78 -17.07 -37.61
N LYS A 492 9.71 -17.49 -38.30
CA LYS A 492 9.83 -18.17 -39.59
C LYS A 492 10.41 -17.26 -40.68
N ALA A 493 9.98 -16.00 -40.74
CA ALA A 493 10.53 -15.01 -41.66
C ALA A 493 12.03 -14.79 -41.39
N LEU A 494 12.42 -14.69 -40.11
CA LEU A 494 13.82 -14.52 -39.72
C LEU A 494 14.70 -15.75 -40.08
N LYS A 495 14.14 -16.95 -39.97
CA LYS A 495 14.83 -18.17 -40.43
C LYS A 495 15.10 -18.13 -41.95
N ILE A 496 14.11 -17.72 -42.74
CA ILE A 496 14.26 -17.54 -44.20
C ILE A 496 15.29 -16.45 -44.49
N LEU A 497 15.19 -15.30 -43.83
CA LEU A 497 16.16 -14.20 -43.96
C LEU A 497 17.59 -14.66 -43.67
N LYS A 498 17.81 -15.43 -42.60
CA LYS A 498 19.15 -15.93 -42.23
C LYS A 498 19.71 -16.88 -43.28
N ALA A 499 18.85 -17.65 -43.93
CA ALA A 499 19.28 -18.49 -45.08
C ALA A 499 19.63 -17.66 -46.32
N MET A 500 18.89 -16.55 -46.59
CA MET A 500 19.17 -15.64 -47.71
C MET A 500 20.38 -14.73 -47.46
N LYS A 501 20.59 -14.32 -46.22
CA LYS A 501 21.63 -13.37 -45.77
C LYS A 501 22.31 -13.89 -44.50
N PRO A 502 23.27 -14.87 -44.63
CA PRO A 502 23.89 -15.49 -43.45
C PRO A 502 24.64 -14.53 -42.54
N ASP A 503 25.17 -13.43 -43.08
CA ASP A 503 25.96 -12.43 -42.34
C ASP A 503 25.12 -11.42 -41.54
N VAL A 504 23.77 -11.44 -41.64
CA VAL A 504 22.91 -10.52 -40.91
C VAL A 504 22.87 -10.94 -39.45
N GLN A 505 23.19 -9.98 -38.56
CA GLN A 505 22.97 -10.15 -37.13
C GLN A 505 21.48 -9.91 -36.79
N ILE A 506 20.87 -10.83 -36.06
CA ILE A 506 19.46 -10.72 -35.62
C ILE A 506 19.44 -10.46 -34.12
N TYR A 507 18.79 -9.36 -33.70
CA TYR A 507 18.49 -9.03 -32.32
C TYR A 507 17.03 -9.26 -32.04
N LEU A 508 16.70 -10.04 -31.01
CA LEU A 508 15.35 -10.22 -30.48
C LEU A 508 15.25 -9.49 -29.15
N TYR A 509 14.13 -8.83 -28.86
CA TYR A 509 13.92 -8.16 -27.60
C TYR A 509 12.42 -8.04 -27.27
N GLY A 510 12.08 -7.85 -26.00
CA GLY A 510 10.71 -7.54 -25.53
C GLY A 510 10.06 -8.63 -24.69
N SER A 511 10.71 -9.81 -24.50
CA SER A 511 10.23 -10.87 -23.61
C SER A 511 11.39 -11.49 -22.84
N SER A 512 11.11 -11.89 -21.59
CA SER A 512 12.03 -12.67 -20.75
C SER A 512 11.73 -14.17 -20.77
N MET A 513 10.78 -14.63 -21.59
CA MET A 513 10.44 -16.04 -21.67
C MET A 513 11.63 -16.85 -22.24
N PRO A 514 12.01 -17.95 -21.60
CA PRO A 514 13.03 -18.86 -22.14
C PRO A 514 12.59 -19.36 -23.51
N ALA A 515 13.48 -19.26 -24.51
CA ALA A 515 13.22 -19.75 -25.86
C ALA A 515 14.49 -20.29 -26.50
N THR A 516 14.30 -21.27 -27.39
CA THR A 516 15.34 -21.79 -28.31
C THR A 516 14.99 -21.40 -29.73
N PHE A 517 15.97 -20.98 -30.52
CA PHE A 517 15.76 -20.50 -31.88
C PHE A 517 16.44 -21.43 -32.89
N GLU A 518 15.80 -21.63 -34.04
CA GLU A 518 16.29 -22.49 -35.12
C GLU A 518 17.34 -21.79 -36.01
N PHE A 519 17.77 -20.60 -35.62
CA PHE A 519 18.77 -19.80 -36.34
C PHE A 519 19.61 -18.99 -35.34
N GLU A 520 20.78 -18.57 -35.78
CA GLU A 520 21.65 -17.75 -34.95
C GLU A 520 21.08 -16.35 -34.73
N CYS A 521 20.85 -15.98 -33.49
CA CYS A 521 20.38 -14.67 -33.08
C CYS A 521 20.86 -14.33 -31.68
N LYS A 522 20.73 -13.07 -31.30
CA LYS A 522 21.00 -12.57 -29.95
C LYS A 522 19.70 -12.11 -29.29
N ASN A 523 19.24 -12.87 -28.30
CA ASN A 523 18.09 -12.47 -27.51
C ASN A 523 18.54 -11.54 -26.38
N LEU A 524 18.03 -10.31 -26.39
CA LEU A 524 18.35 -9.26 -25.42
C LEU A 524 17.35 -9.25 -24.25
N ASN A 525 16.34 -10.09 -24.27
CA ASN A 525 15.25 -10.10 -23.28
C ASN A 525 14.51 -8.75 -23.20
N ILE A 526 14.11 -8.33 -22.01
CA ILE A 526 13.51 -7.01 -21.77
C ILE A 526 14.65 -6.02 -21.52
N ILE A 527 14.79 -5.04 -22.39
CA ILE A 527 15.81 -3.99 -22.28
C ILE A 527 15.19 -2.65 -21.87
N PRO A 528 15.95 -1.79 -21.15
CA PRO A 528 15.51 -0.43 -20.80
C PRO A 528 15.25 0.44 -22.04
N ILE A 529 14.38 1.42 -21.90
CA ILE A 529 13.97 2.32 -22.99
C ILE A 529 15.16 3.02 -23.66
N LYS A 530 16.17 3.42 -22.88
CA LYS A 530 17.39 4.03 -23.41
C LYS A 530 18.15 3.07 -24.32
N GLU A 531 18.25 1.81 -23.93
CA GLU A 531 18.91 0.76 -24.72
C GLU A 531 18.11 0.42 -25.99
N CYS A 532 16.77 0.57 -25.96
CA CYS A 532 15.95 0.45 -27.17
C CYS A 532 16.36 1.47 -28.23
N ASN A 533 16.56 2.76 -27.85
CA ASN A 533 16.99 3.77 -28.80
C ASN A 533 18.39 3.47 -29.36
N GLU A 534 19.32 2.98 -28.54
CA GLU A 534 20.66 2.57 -29.01
C GLU A 534 20.55 1.41 -29.99
N LEU A 535 19.72 0.38 -29.69
CA LEU A 535 19.47 -0.75 -30.59
C LEU A 535 18.90 -0.30 -31.94
N TYR A 536 17.92 0.62 -31.94
CA TYR A 536 17.30 1.15 -33.15
C TYR A 536 18.32 1.91 -34.01
N ASN A 537 19.20 2.68 -33.39
CA ASN A 537 20.26 3.38 -34.09
C ASN A 537 21.32 2.43 -34.66
N LYS A 538 21.53 1.27 -34.06
CA LYS A 538 22.51 0.25 -34.45
C LYS A 538 22.02 -0.60 -35.61
N CYS A 539 20.72 -0.91 -35.69
CA CYS A 539 20.12 -1.76 -36.72
C CYS A 539 19.83 -1.01 -38.02
N LYS A 540 19.74 -1.75 -39.15
CA LYS A 540 19.35 -1.23 -40.47
C LYS A 540 17.85 -1.29 -40.71
N VAL A 541 17.18 -2.32 -40.17
CA VAL A 541 15.72 -2.52 -40.27
C VAL A 541 15.17 -2.98 -38.93
N GLY A 542 14.05 -2.43 -38.53
CA GLY A 542 13.22 -2.88 -37.39
C GLY A 542 12.04 -3.70 -37.91
N ILE A 543 11.68 -4.72 -37.17
CA ILE A 543 10.49 -5.54 -37.46
C ILE A 543 9.54 -5.43 -36.26
N CYS A 544 8.33 -4.97 -36.53
CA CYS A 544 7.25 -4.95 -35.57
C CYS A 544 6.02 -5.56 -36.25
N MET A 545 5.27 -6.40 -35.58
CA MET A 545 4.10 -7.04 -36.14
C MET A 545 2.89 -6.84 -35.24
N SER A 546 1.80 -6.35 -35.82
CA SER A 546 0.58 -6.08 -35.09
C SER A 546 -0.62 -6.59 -35.86
N ALA A 547 -1.24 -7.66 -35.35
CA ALA A 547 -2.47 -8.21 -35.91
C ALA A 547 -3.74 -7.49 -35.39
N SER A 548 -3.61 -6.70 -34.33
CA SER A 548 -4.63 -5.78 -33.82
C SER A 548 -4.14 -4.34 -33.92
N ASN A 549 -4.47 -3.43 -33.00
CA ASN A 549 -4.03 -2.03 -33.10
C ASN A 549 -2.49 -1.92 -33.18
N PRO A 550 -1.92 -1.04 -34.05
CA PRO A 550 -0.49 -0.80 -34.07
C PRO A 550 0.06 -0.46 -32.69
N SER A 551 1.27 -0.87 -32.41
CA SER A 551 1.95 -0.40 -31.19
C SER A 551 2.64 0.95 -31.43
N ARG A 552 3.13 1.57 -30.37
CA ARG A 552 3.95 2.77 -30.48
C ARG A 552 5.35 2.46 -31.05
N ILE A 553 5.76 1.21 -31.04
CA ILE A 553 7.12 0.78 -31.39
C ILE A 553 7.52 1.15 -32.83
N PRO A 554 6.70 1.00 -33.87
CA PRO A 554 7.04 1.49 -35.20
C PRO A 554 7.41 2.98 -35.22
N PHE A 555 6.66 3.80 -34.47
CA PHE A 555 6.92 5.25 -34.38
C PHE A 555 8.20 5.55 -33.60
N GLU A 556 8.51 4.78 -32.56
CA GLU A 556 9.74 4.88 -31.78
C GLU A 556 10.97 4.49 -32.63
N MET A 557 10.86 3.45 -33.45
CA MET A 557 11.88 3.04 -34.40
C MET A 557 12.12 4.12 -35.47
N MET A 558 11.05 4.63 -36.09
CA MET A 558 11.15 5.72 -37.08
C MET A 558 11.76 6.98 -36.50
N ALA A 559 11.38 7.36 -35.27
CA ALA A 559 11.98 8.51 -34.58
C ALA A 559 13.49 8.34 -34.33
N ALA A 560 13.96 7.12 -34.16
CA ALA A 560 15.39 6.80 -34.10
C ALA A 560 16.07 6.70 -35.46
N GLY A 561 15.36 6.92 -36.56
CA GLY A 561 15.89 6.79 -37.95
C GLY A 561 16.03 5.36 -38.40
N LEU A 562 15.19 4.46 -37.90
CA LEU A 562 15.16 3.04 -38.29
C LEU A 562 13.91 2.77 -39.13
N PRO A 563 14.06 2.35 -40.42
CA PRO A 563 12.93 1.89 -41.24
C PRO A 563 12.34 0.61 -40.64
N VAL A 564 11.02 0.45 -40.80
CA VAL A 564 10.24 -0.61 -40.15
C VAL A 564 9.55 -1.49 -41.18
N VAL A 565 9.56 -2.79 -40.96
CA VAL A 565 8.65 -3.74 -41.65
C VAL A 565 7.52 -4.10 -40.72
N GLU A 566 6.26 -3.88 -41.17
CA GLU A 566 5.04 -4.19 -40.44
C GLU A 566 4.06 -4.95 -41.35
N LEU A 567 3.01 -5.55 -40.80
CA LEU A 567 2.03 -6.33 -41.56
C LEU A 567 1.10 -5.45 -42.40
N TYR A 568 0.85 -5.83 -43.65
CA TYR A 568 -0.18 -5.22 -44.49
C TYR A 568 -1.55 -5.68 -44.04
N ARG A 569 -2.16 -4.88 -43.16
CA ARG A 569 -3.48 -5.11 -42.57
C ARG A 569 -4.18 -3.78 -42.35
N GLU A 570 -5.51 -3.81 -42.30
CA GLU A 570 -6.34 -2.62 -42.15
C GLU A 570 -5.91 -1.73 -41.00
N ASN A 571 -5.69 -2.32 -39.81
CA ASN A 571 -5.23 -1.59 -38.62
C ASN A 571 -3.94 -0.79 -38.85
N ASN A 572 -3.02 -1.30 -39.64
CA ASN A 572 -1.73 -0.66 -39.91
C ASN A 572 -1.86 0.39 -41.03
N ILE A 573 -2.68 0.15 -42.04
CA ILE A 573 -2.93 1.09 -43.17
C ILE A 573 -3.50 2.42 -42.68
N TYR A 574 -4.40 2.41 -41.68
CA TYR A 574 -5.02 3.64 -41.16
C TYR A 574 -4.08 4.53 -40.36
N ASP A 575 -3.12 3.94 -39.66
CA ASP A 575 -2.38 4.64 -38.61
C ASP A 575 -0.88 4.81 -38.88
N LEU A 576 -0.30 3.96 -39.73
CA LEU A 576 1.12 4.09 -40.09
C LEU A 576 1.32 5.05 -41.27
N PRO A 577 2.38 5.87 -41.26
CA PRO A 577 2.65 6.81 -42.35
C PRO A 577 3.17 6.09 -43.60
N ASP A 578 2.99 6.71 -44.79
CA ASP A 578 3.46 6.20 -46.08
C ASP A 578 5.00 6.18 -46.21
N GLY A 579 5.73 6.81 -45.31
CA GLY A 579 7.20 6.85 -45.33
C GLY A 579 7.78 6.27 -44.04
N GLY A 580 8.88 5.51 -44.19
CA GLY A 580 9.58 4.91 -43.05
C GLY A 580 9.05 3.56 -42.59
N VAL A 581 7.90 3.13 -43.12
CA VAL A 581 7.32 1.80 -42.88
C VAL A 581 7.05 1.11 -44.20
N LEU A 582 7.46 -0.13 -44.32
CA LEU A 582 7.12 -1.04 -45.41
C LEU A 582 6.10 -2.05 -44.90
N LEU A 583 4.90 -2.03 -45.47
CA LEU A 583 3.85 -3.00 -45.16
C LEU A 583 4.03 -4.27 -46.00
N SER A 584 4.11 -5.41 -45.34
CA SER A 584 4.32 -6.73 -45.94
C SER A 584 3.11 -7.63 -45.78
N GLU A 585 2.81 -8.43 -46.80
CA GLU A 585 1.82 -9.50 -46.64
C GLU A 585 2.19 -10.41 -45.45
N PRO A 586 1.20 -10.93 -44.71
CA PRO A 586 1.42 -11.66 -43.46
C PRO A 586 1.90 -13.11 -43.69
N THR A 587 2.90 -13.29 -44.57
CA THR A 587 3.56 -14.57 -44.82
C THR A 587 5.06 -14.48 -44.52
N PRO A 588 5.67 -15.55 -44.00
CA PRO A 588 7.11 -15.55 -43.70
C PRO A 588 7.99 -15.14 -44.89
N GLU A 589 7.64 -15.59 -46.11
CA GLU A 589 8.37 -15.34 -47.35
C GLU A 589 8.30 -13.84 -47.74
N ALA A 590 7.09 -13.25 -47.68
CA ALA A 590 6.91 -11.85 -48.02
C ALA A 590 7.63 -10.95 -47.02
N ILE A 591 7.53 -11.25 -45.73
CA ILE A 591 8.21 -10.50 -44.66
C ILE A 591 9.73 -10.58 -44.85
N ALA A 592 10.28 -11.77 -45.07
CA ALA A 592 11.71 -11.94 -45.31
C ALA A 592 12.19 -11.15 -46.55
N SER A 593 11.40 -11.12 -47.62
CA SER A 593 11.69 -10.34 -48.83
C SER A 593 11.63 -8.83 -48.54
N SER A 594 10.63 -8.37 -47.79
CA SER A 594 10.49 -6.96 -47.40
C SER A 594 11.63 -6.44 -46.53
N ILE A 595 12.26 -7.29 -45.71
CA ILE A 595 13.45 -6.93 -44.92
C ILE A 595 14.70 -6.74 -45.80
N VAL A 596 14.78 -7.47 -46.91
CA VAL A 596 15.94 -7.40 -47.82
C VAL A 596 15.84 -6.23 -48.80
N TYR A 597 14.61 -5.84 -49.15
CA TYR A 597 14.31 -4.70 -50.01
C TYR A 597 14.74 -3.38 -49.37
#